data_36b3f417008a75cb10f70332a1b460aa
#
_entry.id   36b3f417008a75cb10f70332a1b460aa
#
_cell.length_a   1.000
_cell.length_b   1.000
_cell.length_c   1.000
_cell.angle_alpha   90.00
_cell.angle_beta   90.00
_cell.angle_gamma   90.00
#
_symmetry.space_group_name_H-M   'P 1'
#
loop_
_entity.id
_entity.type
_entity.pdbx_description
1 polymer ?
#
loop_
_entity_poly.entity_id
_entity_poly.type
_entity_poly.pdbx_seq_one_letter_code
_entity_poly.pdbx_strand_id
1 'polypeptide(L)'
;MNTRIKKIIKTVREKKTSVRLFVVYALVFVIGFVLVQNVIFGEDAPFQVEIDGERVESNLHFTHPLTGEGVEKEVELPQVFAVMIDDHEGAHPQMGIESAFLAIEAPVEANIPRIEAFFYEGQEGVGDIGPVRSARPYYLDWAGEFDAMYVHVGGSPEALELIVVEDIFDFNQFWNGKFFWRTNDRPAPHNVFTSLESLTEGLELNREKGTAPEKLLYEVWEFKKGDARENIEAGTITINYSPPAYKIRWEFDSERNEYQRFFNGGADTTREGDEVFVDNVAVVVTDVEVIDGEGRRKVRTTGEGEAWVFQDGREIKGTWKKQSRSQRLRFYDADGFEIPMNEGQTWIQVVEDNGDLLIQ
;
A
#
# COMPACT_ATOMS: atom_id res chain seq x y z
N MET A 1 -63.91 15.48 -4.71
CA MET A 1 -63.33 14.25 -4.16
C MET A 1 -63.53 14.25 -2.64
N ASN A 2 -64.29 13.29 -2.15
CA ASN A 2 -65.01 13.29 -0.87
C ASN A 2 -64.01 13.28 0.32
N THR A 3 -64.20 14.15 1.31
CA THR A 3 -63.36 14.35 2.49
C THR A 3 -63.10 13.04 3.28
N ARG A 4 -64.03 12.10 3.22
CA ARG A 4 -63.93 10.75 3.82
C ARG A 4 -62.81 9.89 3.14
N ILE A 5 -62.70 9.98 1.81
CA ILE A 5 -61.69 9.20 1.04
C ILE A 5 -60.28 9.72 1.34
N LYS A 6 -60.08 11.05 1.46
CA LYS A 6 -58.80 11.64 1.85
C LYS A 6 -58.34 11.19 3.25
N LYS A 7 -59.27 11.06 4.19
CA LYS A 7 -59.00 10.62 5.57
C LYS A 7 -58.59 9.13 5.60
N ILE A 8 -59.23 8.28 4.83
CA ILE A 8 -58.92 6.85 4.72
C ILE A 8 -57.53 6.66 4.07
N ILE A 9 -57.22 7.38 2.99
CA ILE A 9 -55.92 7.31 2.32
C ILE A 9 -54.79 7.79 3.27
N LYS A 10 -55.04 8.85 4.05
CA LYS A 10 -54.08 9.34 5.05
C LYS A 10 -53.79 8.29 6.13
N THR A 11 -54.86 7.68 6.68
CA THR A 11 -54.74 6.66 7.74
C THR A 11 -54.02 5.39 7.27
N VAL A 12 -54.27 4.95 6.01
CA VAL A 12 -53.60 3.79 5.41
C VAL A 12 -52.10 4.10 5.15
N ARG A 13 -51.81 5.34 4.72
CA ARG A 13 -50.42 5.78 4.49
C ARG A 13 -49.64 5.89 5.81
N GLU A 14 -50.23 6.41 6.87
CA GLU A 14 -49.63 6.49 8.22
C GLU A 14 -49.42 5.10 8.83
N LYS A 15 -50.35 4.14 8.67
CA LYS A 15 -50.15 2.75 9.09
C LYS A 15 -49.01 2.06 8.34
N LYS A 16 -48.90 2.25 7.00
CA LYS A 16 -47.78 1.69 6.22
C LYS A 16 -46.44 2.26 6.65
N THR A 17 -46.37 3.55 6.98
CA THR A 17 -45.17 4.20 7.46
C THR A 17 -44.77 3.69 8.85
N SER A 18 -45.73 3.52 9.78
CA SER A 18 -45.48 2.96 11.11
C SER A 18 -45.03 1.51 11.06
N VAL A 19 -45.60 0.67 10.16
CA VAL A 19 -45.16 -0.71 9.99
C VAL A 19 -43.74 -0.77 9.43
N ARG A 20 -43.42 0.08 8.44
CA ARG A 20 -42.05 0.16 7.90
C ARG A 20 -41.04 0.61 8.96
N LEU A 21 -41.40 1.60 9.77
CA LEU A 21 -40.53 2.06 10.86
C LEU A 21 -40.33 0.96 11.90
N PHE A 22 -41.38 0.23 12.26
CA PHE A 22 -41.32 -0.89 13.21
C PHE A 22 -40.41 -2.02 12.69
N VAL A 23 -40.50 -2.36 11.39
CA VAL A 23 -39.64 -3.36 10.77
C VAL A 23 -38.18 -2.91 10.77
N VAL A 24 -37.91 -1.62 10.50
CA VAL A 24 -36.54 -1.08 10.56
C VAL A 24 -35.97 -1.13 12.00
N TYR A 25 -36.76 -0.73 13.01
CA TYR A 25 -36.32 -0.81 14.41
C TYR A 25 -36.14 -2.26 14.89
N ALA A 26 -37.00 -3.18 14.46
CA ALA A 26 -36.87 -4.60 14.76
C ALA A 26 -35.59 -5.18 14.12
N LEU A 27 -35.27 -4.80 12.88
CA LEU A 27 -34.03 -5.20 12.18
C LEU A 27 -32.78 -4.66 12.90
N VAL A 28 -32.77 -3.38 13.26
CA VAL A 28 -31.64 -2.78 14.02
C VAL A 28 -31.47 -3.43 15.38
N PHE A 29 -32.58 -3.78 16.06
CA PHE A 29 -32.52 -4.47 17.36
C PHE A 29 -32.00 -5.91 17.21
N VAL A 30 -32.41 -6.64 16.18
CA VAL A 30 -31.94 -8.00 15.89
C VAL A 30 -30.44 -7.98 15.52
N ILE A 31 -30.02 -7.03 14.67
CA ILE A 31 -28.59 -6.87 14.32
C ILE A 31 -27.77 -6.51 15.56
N GLY A 32 -28.22 -5.58 16.38
CA GLY A 32 -27.57 -5.23 17.64
C GLY A 32 -27.48 -6.40 18.63
N PHE A 33 -28.54 -7.21 18.73
CA PHE A 33 -28.56 -8.38 19.61
C PHE A 33 -27.61 -9.50 19.12
N VAL A 34 -27.50 -9.71 17.80
CA VAL A 34 -26.59 -10.69 17.22
C VAL A 34 -25.12 -10.24 17.38
N LEU A 35 -24.82 -8.95 17.19
CA LEU A 35 -23.48 -8.41 17.43
C LEU A 35 -23.07 -8.60 18.90
N VAL A 36 -23.99 -8.39 19.85
CA VAL A 36 -23.74 -8.63 21.28
C VAL A 36 -23.56 -10.11 21.59
N GLN A 37 -24.31 -11.01 20.94
CA GLN A 37 -24.17 -12.45 21.11
C GLN A 37 -22.83 -12.97 20.57
N ASN A 38 -22.39 -12.50 19.40
CA ASN A 38 -21.10 -12.89 18.83
C ASN A 38 -19.91 -12.39 19.67
N VAL A 39 -20.01 -11.20 20.26
CA VAL A 39 -18.99 -10.68 21.20
C VAL A 39 -18.93 -11.48 22.50
N ILE A 40 -20.06 -12.04 22.96
CA ILE A 40 -20.13 -12.76 24.24
C ILE A 40 -19.88 -14.26 24.10
N PHE A 41 -20.24 -14.90 22.97
CA PHE A 41 -20.27 -16.35 22.82
C PHE A 41 -19.37 -16.94 21.72
N GLY A 42 -18.69 -16.10 20.91
CA GLY A 42 -17.57 -16.52 20.04
C GLY A 42 -17.86 -17.72 19.12
N GLU A 43 -18.99 -17.74 18.40
CA GLU A 43 -19.24 -18.77 17.39
C GLU A 43 -19.30 -18.17 15.98
N ASP A 44 -18.40 -18.61 15.11
CA ASP A 44 -18.27 -18.27 13.69
C ASP A 44 -19.34 -18.99 12.84
N ALA A 45 -20.61 -18.63 12.98
CA ALA A 45 -21.65 -19.11 12.07
C ALA A 45 -22.21 -17.95 11.23
N PRO A 46 -22.33 -18.10 9.90
CA PRO A 46 -22.92 -17.06 9.06
C PRO A 46 -24.38 -16.83 9.47
N PHE A 47 -24.68 -15.56 9.80
CA PHE A 47 -26.02 -15.16 10.19
C PHE A 47 -26.97 -15.22 8.98
N GLN A 48 -27.99 -16.07 9.05
CA GLN A 48 -29.01 -16.21 8.02
C GLN A 48 -30.33 -15.59 8.48
N VAL A 49 -30.85 -14.64 7.72
CA VAL A 49 -32.20 -14.07 7.90
C VAL A 49 -33.08 -14.52 6.74
N GLU A 50 -34.16 -15.21 7.05
CA GLU A 50 -35.20 -15.59 6.09
C GLU A 50 -36.34 -14.55 6.16
N ILE A 51 -36.54 -13.78 5.10
CA ILE A 51 -37.63 -12.81 4.97
C ILE A 51 -38.46 -13.21 3.77
N ASP A 52 -39.76 -13.51 3.98
CA ASP A 52 -40.71 -13.93 2.95
C ASP A 52 -40.32 -15.16 2.09
N GLY A 53 -39.56 -16.11 2.65
CA GLY A 53 -39.16 -17.34 1.97
C GLY A 53 -37.97 -17.19 1.01
N GLU A 54 -37.37 -16.00 0.89
CA GLU A 54 -36.12 -15.80 0.21
C GLU A 54 -34.94 -15.86 1.23
N ARG A 55 -33.97 -16.72 0.94
CA ARG A 55 -32.71 -16.76 1.67
C ARG A 55 -31.89 -15.54 1.31
N VAL A 56 -31.73 -14.62 2.26
CA VAL A 56 -30.74 -13.55 2.15
C VAL A 56 -29.47 -14.05 2.80
N GLU A 57 -28.53 -14.54 2.00
CA GLU A 57 -27.17 -14.74 2.45
C GLU A 57 -26.55 -13.34 2.63
N SER A 58 -26.26 -12.99 3.88
CA SER A 58 -25.40 -11.83 4.13
C SER A 58 -23.97 -12.30 3.85
N ASN A 59 -23.52 -12.17 2.61
CA ASN A 59 -22.10 -12.26 2.28
C ASN A 59 -21.43 -11.02 2.92
N LEU A 60 -21.01 -11.16 4.18
CA LEU A 60 -20.03 -10.25 4.74
C LEU A 60 -18.72 -10.53 4.00
N HIS A 61 -18.44 -9.74 2.98
CA HIS A 61 -17.15 -9.76 2.32
C HIS A 61 -16.20 -8.96 3.18
N PHE A 62 -15.27 -9.65 3.83
CA PHE A 62 -14.14 -9.01 4.48
C PHE A 62 -13.11 -8.64 3.41
N THR A 63 -12.41 -7.56 3.62
CA THR A 63 -11.30 -7.15 2.75
C THR A 63 -10.02 -7.05 3.56
N HIS A 64 -8.91 -7.40 2.92
CA HIS A 64 -7.59 -7.25 3.53
C HIS A 64 -7.27 -5.76 3.71
N PRO A 65 -6.85 -5.31 4.90
CA PRO A 65 -6.71 -3.89 5.18
C PRO A 65 -5.63 -3.17 4.35
N LEU A 66 -4.63 -3.89 3.85
CA LEU A 66 -3.51 -3.30 3.11
C LEU A 66 -3.66 -3.40 1.59
N THR A 67 -4.41 -4.37 1.08
CA THR A 67 -4.57 -4.61 -0.36
C THR A 67 -5.99 -4.41 -0.87
N GLY A 68 -7.00 -4.34 0.02
CA GLY A 68 -8.41 -4.27 -0.37
C GLY A 68 -9.00 -5.57 -0.90
N GLU A 69 -8.18 -6.60 -1.16
CA GLU A 69 -8.62 -7.88 -1.71
C GLU A 69 -9.59 -8.60 -0.78
N GLY A 70 -10.54 -9.31 -1.37
CA GLY A 70 -11.52 -10.09 -0.62
C GLY A 70 -10.88 -11.23 0.15
N VAL A 71 -11.19 -11.35 1.45
CA VAL A 71 -10.70 -12.40 2.34
C VAL A 71 -11.85 -13.15 3.01
N GLU A 72 -11.62 -14.40 3.37
CA GLU A 72 -12.66 -15.27 3.98
C GLU A 72 -13.02 -14.85 5.42
N LYS A 73 -12.11 -14.19 6.11
CA LYS A 73 -12.25 -13.78 7.52
C LYS A 73 -11.76 -12.36 7.71
N GLU A 74 -12.26 -11.70 8.73
CA GLU A 74 -11.74 -10.41 9.17
C GLU A 74 -10.25 -10.52 9.54
N VAL A 75 -9.42 -9.64 8.98
CA VAL A 75 -7.98 -9.56 9.23
C VAL A 75 -7.72 -8.33 10.08
N GLU A 76 -7.10 -8.51 11.23
CA GLU A 76 -6.56 -7.40 12.02
C GLU A 76 -5.41 -6.74 11.26
N LEU A 77 -5.01 -5.53 11.65
CA LEU A 77 -3.85 -4.85 11.06
C LEU A 77 -2.58 -5.69 11.26
N PRO A 78 -1.96 -6.24 10.19
CA PRO A 78 -0.75 -7.04 10.32
C PRO A 78 0.48 -6.16 10.56
N GLN A 79 1.55 -6.72 11.15
CA GLN A 79 2.84 -6.04 11.18
C GLN A 79 3.37 -5.86 9.76
N VAL A 80 3.80 -4.65 9.44
CA VAL A 80 4.38 -4.32 8.14
C VAL A 80 5.91 -4.34 8.24
N PHE A 81 6.55 -4.85 7.19
CA PHE A 81 8.00 -4.82 6.97
C PHE A 81 8.28 -3.83 5.83
N ALA A 82 9.02 -2.76 6.11
CA ALA A 82 9.48 -1.80 5.12
C ALA A 82 10.94 -2.10 4.77
N VAL A 83 11.19 -2.68 3.60
CA VAL A 83 12.50 -3.18 3.18
C VAL A 83 13.13 -2.24 2.17
N MET A 84 14.31 -1.73 2.48
CA MET A 84 15.08 -0.90 1.55
C MET A 84 15.70 -1.76 0.45
N ILE A 85 15.27 -1.60 -0.79
CA ILE A 85 15.71 -2.36 -1.97
C ILE A 85 16.56 -1.49 -2.89
N ASP A 86 17.67 -2.06 -3.37
CA ASP A 86 18.57 -1.43 -4.33
C ASP A 86 17.97 -1.43 -5.74
N ASP A 87 17.93 -0.27 -6.37
CA ASP A 87 17.48 -0.14 -7.76
C ASP A 87 18.62 0.34 -8.71
N HIS A 88 19.86 0.17 -8.29
CA HIS A 88 21.02 0.37 -9.15
C HIS A 88 21.08 -0.72 -10.24
N GLU A 89 21.53 -0.41 -11.45
CA GLU A 89 21.65 -1.38 -12.55
C GLU A 89 22.37 -2.68 -12.18
N GLY A 90 23.37 -2.61 -11.29
CA GLY A 90 24.10 -3.76 -10.75
C GLY A 90 23.33 -4.60 -9.74
N ALA A 91 22.13 -4.16 -9.32
CA ALA A 91 21.25 -4.86 -8.40
C ALA A 91 20.21 -5.73 -9.11
N HIS A 92 19.99 -5.49 -10.40
CA HIS A 92 19.05 -6.27 -11.20
C HIS A 92 19.63 -7.62 -11.66
N PRO A 93 18.80 -8.67 -11.81
CA PRO A 93 17.40 -8.73 -11.36
C PRO A 93 17.28 -8.74 -9.84
N GLN A 94 16.23 -8.10 -9.31
CA GLN A 94 15.91 -8.09 -7.89
C GLN A 94 15.11 -9.34 -7.51
N MET A 95 14.71 -9.44 -6.24
CA MET A 95 13.88 -10.54 -5.71
C MET A 95 12.82 -9.97 -4.78
N GLY A 96 11.60 -10.46 -4.88
CA GLY A 96 10.51 -10.15 -3.97
C GLY A 96 9.76 -8.85 -4.26
N ILE A 97 10.25 -7.97 -5.16
CA ILE A 97 9.59 -6.69 -5.44
C ILE A 97 8.22 -6.85 -6.12
N GLU A 98 8.03 -7.93 -6.87
CA GLU A 98 6.78 -8.32 -7.53
C GLU A 98 5.67 -8.68 -6.56
N SER A 99 6.04 -9.00 -5.32
CA SER A 99 5.11 -9.36 -4.24
C SER A 99 4.86 -8.24 -3.24
N ALA A 100 5.52 -7.09 -3.35
CA ALA A 100 5.30 -5.96 -2.44
C ALA A 100 3.88 -5.40 -2.61
N PHE A 101 3.09 -5.31 -1.52
CA PHE A 101 1.75 -4.70 -1.62
C PHE A 101 1.82 -3.19 -1.89
N LEU A 102 2.92 -2.56 -1.48
CA LEU A 102 3.25 -1.17 -1.76
C LEU A 102 4.74 -1.07 -2.04
N ALA A 103 5.12 -0.30 -3.04
CA ALA A 103 6.50 0.11 -3.27
C ALA A 103 6.57 1.64 -3.41
N ILE A 104 7.55 2.28 -2.78
CA ILE A 104 7.83 3.71 -2.93
C ILE A 104 9.23 3.86 -3.49
N GLU A 105 9.33 4.40 -4.69
CA GLU A 105 10.58 4.61 -5.41
C GLU A 105 10.92 6.09 -5.47
N ALA A 106 12.08 6.46 -4.95
CA ALA A 106 12.53 7.84 -4.85
C ALA A 106 14.04 7.97 -5.16
N PRO A 107 14.50 9.15 -5.64
CA PRO A 107 15.89 9.35 -5.98
C PRO A 107 16.77 9.41 -4.71
N VAL A 108 17.93 8.75 -4.77
CA VAL A 108 19.03 8.88 -3.82
C VAL A 108 20.19 9.63 -4.48
N GLU A 109 21.42 9.39 -4.03
CA GLU A 109 22.62 10.01 -4.61
C GLU A 109 22.70 9.78 -6.12
N ALA A 110 23.14 10.79 -6.85
CA ALA A 110 23.28 10.80 -8.32
C ALA A 110 21.94 10.57 -9.10
N ASN A 111 20.80 10.83 -8.49
CA ASN A 111 19.48 10.51 -9.04
C ASN A 111 19.30 9.01 -9.39
N ILE A 112 20.02 8.14 -8.73
CA ILE A 112 19.77 6.70 -8.79
C ILE A 112 18.51 6.44 -7.96
N PRO A 113 17.48 5.75 -8.47
CA PRO A 113 16.32 5.43 -7.66
C PRO A 113 16.66 4.35 -6.60
N ARG A 114 15.86 4.31 -5.55
CA ARG A 114 15.84 3.27 -4.54
C ARG A 114 14.40 2.97 -4.19
N ILE A 115 14.11 1.72 -3.90
CA ILE A 115 12.76 1.28 -3.58
C ILE A 115 12.68 1.00 -2.08
N GLU A 116 11.61 1.46 -1.44
CA GLU A 116 11.13 0.94 -0.18
C GLU A 116 9.97 0.03 -0.48
N ALA A 117 10.18 -1.27 -0.34
CA ALA A 117 9.17 -2.30 -0.62
C ALA A 117 8.52 -2.76 0.68
N PHE A 118 7.19 -2.81 0.69
CA PHE A 118 6.40 -3.11 1.87
C PHE A 118 5.75 -4.48 1.75
N PHE A 119 5.95 -5.27 2.79
CA PHE A 119 5.37 -6.60 2.96
C PHE A 119 4.65 -6.67 4.31
N TYR A 120 3.86 -7.69 4.53
CA TYR A 120 3.18 -7.85 5.82
C TYR A 120 3.32 -9.27 6.37
N GLU A 121 3.21 -9.37 7.68
CA GLU A 121 3.25 -10.65 8.39
C GLU A 121 2.11 -11.56 7.94
N GLY A 122 2.46 -12.79 7.58
CA GLY A 122 1.50 -13.77 7.07
C GLY A 122 1.19 -13.67 5.58
N GLN A 123 1.85 -12.76 4.84
CA GLN A 123 1.71 -12.69 3.38
C GLN A 123 2.25 -13.96 2.73
N GLU A 124 1.43 -14.59 1.90
CA GLU A 124 1.81 -15.81 1.20
C GLU A 124 2.55 -15.52 -0.11
N GLY A 125 3.36 -16.48 -0.57
CA GLY A 125 4.02 -16.41 -1.88
C GLY A 125 5.28 -15.54 -1.93
N VAL A 126 5.67 -14.87 -0.84
CA VAL A 126 6.89 -14.03 -0.78
C VAL A 126 8.08 -14.90 -0.42
N GLY A 127 9.06 -14.96 -1.31
CA GLY A 127 10.32 -15.68 -1.12
C GLY A 127 11.44 -14.79 -0.57
N ASP A 128 12.59 -14.84 -1.26
CA ASP A 128 13.75 -14.00 -0.98
C ASP A 128 13.46 -12.54 -1.36
N ILE A 129 14.01 -11.59 -0.60
CA ILE A 129 13.81 -10.15 -0.78
C ILE A 129 15.17 -9.44 -0.88
N GLY A 130 15.35 -8.62 -1.91
CA GLY A 130 16.57 -7.81 -2.05
C GLY A 130 17.01 -7.55 -3.50
N PRO A 131 18.19 -6.95 -3.66
CA PRO A 131 19.23 -6.67 -2.65
C PRO A 131 18.85 -5.56 -1.66
N VAL A 132 19.04 -5.84 -0.37
CA VAL A 132 18.72 -4.88 0.70
C VAL A 132 19.78 -3.78 0.78
N ARG A 133 19.34 -2.53 0.95
CA ARG A 133 20.20 -1.35 0.89
C ARG A 133 20.09 -0.43 2.11
N SER A 134 20.86 0.65 2.05
CA SER A 134 21.05 1.59 3.15
C SER A 134 19.87 2.53 3.34
N ALA A 135 19.56 2.84 4.59
CA ALA A 135 18.57 3.81 5.00
C ALA A 135 18.85 5.23 4.51
N ARG A 136 17.78 5.99 4.23
CA ARG A 136 17.80 7.44 4.03
C ARG A 136 16.68 8.08 4.85
N PRO A 137 16.82 9.34 5.29
CA PRO A 137 15.90 9.97 6.24
C PRO A 137 14.43 9.95 5.80
N TYR A 138 14.17 10.24 4.54
CA TYR A 138 12.80 10.37 4.01
C TYR A 138 12.07 9.04 3.90
N TYR A 139 12.75 7.90 3.76
CA TYR A 139 12.13 6.57 3.79
C TYR A 139 11.59 6.21 5.18
N LEU A 140 12.22 6.73 6.25
CA LEU A 140 11.70 6.56 7.61
C LEU A 140 10.31 7.20 7.81
N ASP A 141 9.99 8.24 7.01
CA ASP A 141 8.69 8.89 7.06
C ASP A 141 7.59 8.05 6.39
N TRP A 142 7.95 7.25 5.38
CA TRP A 142 7.01 6.33 4.73
C TRP A 142 6.86 5.03 5.52
N ALA A 143 7.95 4.45 6.04
CA ALA A 143 7.89 3.34 6.98
C ALA A 143 7.03 3.66 8.21
N GLY A 144 7.14 4.91 8.71
CA GLY A 144 6.39 5.40 9.86
C GLY A 144 4.87 5.48 9.65
N GLU A 145 4.37 5.42 8.41
CA GLU A 145 2.94 5.36 8.10
C GLU A 145 2.28 4.08 8.62
N PHE A 146 3.07 3.02 8.81
CA PHE A 146 2.61 1.67 9.16
C PHE A 146 3.16 1.16 10.49
N ASP A 147 3.86 1.98 11.26
CA ASP A 147 4.66 1.48 12.39
C ASP A 147 5.55 0.28 11.98
N ALA A 148 6.11 0.34 10.77
CA ALA A 148 6.76 -0.79 10.13
C ALA A 148 8.08 -1.18 10.81
N MET A 149 8.40 -2.47 10.80
CA MET A 149 9.77 -2.92 11.03
C MET A 149 10.63 -2.49 9.83
N TYR A 150 11.53 -1.52 10.06
CA TYR A 150 12.34 -0.90 9.01
C TYR A 150 13.62 -1.70 8.74
N VAL A 151 13.67 -2.37 7.60
CA VAL A 151 14.69 -3.36 7.23
C VAL A 151 15.71 -2.75 6.27
N HIS A 152 16.98 -2.69 6.70
CA HIS A 152 18.03 -2.02 5.91
C HIS A 152 19.45 -2.50 6.22
N VAL A 153 20.44 -2.08 5.40
CA VAL A 153 21.87 -2.36 5.58
C VAL A 153 22.62 -1.04 5.79
N GLY A 154 22.84 -0.66 7.05
CA GLY A 154 23.44 0.63 7.36
C GLY A 154 22.60 1.81 6.85
N GLY A 155 23.18 3.01 6.78
CA GLY A 155 22.45 4.20 6.35
C GLY A 155 23.34 5.43 6.24
N SER A 156 22.76 6.55 5.76
CA SER A 156 23.40 7.84 5.93
C SER A 156 23.49 8.20 7.42
N PRO A 157 24.47 9.02 7.85
CA PRO A 157 24.60 9.42 9.26
C PRO A 157 23.30 9.98 9.82
N GLU A 158 22.62 10.83 9.08
CA GLU A 158 21.36 11.44 9.48
C GLU A 158 20.24 10.39 9.65
N ALA A 159 20.11 9.41 8.71
CA ALA A 159 19.11 8.35 8.85
C ALA A 159 19.35 7.49 10.09
N LEU A 160 20.61 7.13 10.36
CA LEU A 160 20.97 6.35 11.54
C LEU A 160 20.77 7.12 12.86
N GLU A 161 20.97 8.43 12.85
CA GLU A 161 20.65 9.30 13.99
C GLU A 161 19.13 9.38 14.23
N LEU A 162 18.33 9.60 13.16
CA LEU A 162 16.87 9.67 13.25
C LEU A 162 16.26 8.36 13.76
N ILE A 163 16.77 7.21 13.32
CA ILE A 163 16.33 5.90 13.80
C ILE A 163 16.38 5.83 15.33
N VAL A 164 17.46 6.32 15.93
CA VAL A 164 17.63 6.30 17.39
C VAL A 164 16.80 7.38 18.08
N VAL A 165 16.78 8.61 17.53
CA VAL A 165 16.12 9.76 18.17
C VAL A 165 14.59 9.60 18.15
N GLU A 166 14.05 9.05 17.07
CA GLU A 166 12.62 8.89 16.86
C GLU A 166 12.09 7.49 17.26
N ASP A 167 12.95 6.67 17.87
CA ASP A 167 12.62 5.32 18.34
C ASP A 167 11.96 4.45 17.27
N ILE A 168 12.54 4.47 16.05
CA ILE A 168 12.03 3.69 14.91
C ILE A 168 12.24 2.19 15.17
N PHE A 169 11.26 1.37 14.85
CA PHE A 169 11.40 -0.09 14.92
C PHE A 169 12.42 -0.59 13.90
N ASP A 170 13.70 -0.55 14.30
CA ASP A 170 14.89 -0.78 13.47
C ASP A 170 15.26 -2.26 13.30
N PHE A 171 15.48 -2.68 12.05
CA PHE A 171 16.00 -4.01 11.75
C PHE A 171 17.22 -3.94 10.81
N ASN A 172 18.30 -3.36 11.33
CA ASN A 172 19.56 -3.19 10.61
C ASN A 172 20.34 -4.50 10.52
N GLN A 173 20.77 -4.88 9.32
CA GLN A 173 21.58 -6.06 9.04
C GLN A 173 22.84 -6.15 9.91
N PHE A 174 23.47 -5.03 10.26
CA PHE A 174 24.70 -5.03 11.08
C PHE A 174 24.49 -5.65 12.47
N TRP A 175 23.27 -5.55 13.01
CA TRP A 175 22.92 -6.09 14.32
C TRP A 175 22.09 -7.37 14.24
N ASN A 176 21.47 -7.61 13.09
CA ASN A 176 20.56 -8.72 12.84
C ASN A 176 21.10 -9.67 11.75
N GLY A 177 22.41 -9.80 11.61
CA GLY A 177 23.08 -10.48 10.50
C GLY A 177 22.66 -11.93 10.26
N LYS A 178 22.11 -12.63 11.26
CA LYS A 178 21.61 -14.00 11.10
C LYS A 178 20.36 -14.14 10.22
N PHE A 179 19.65 -13.04 10.00
CA PHE A 179 18.43 -12.98 9.16
C PHE A 179 18.72 -12.49 7.74
N PHE A 180 20.00 -12.32 7.42
CA PHE A 180 20.45 -11.84 6.11
C PHE A 180 21.58 -12.73 5.62
N TRP A 181 21.71 -12.77 4.29
CA TRP A 181 22.85 -13.44 3.66
C TRP A 181 23.39 -12.62 2.50
N ARG A 182 24.57 -12.99 2.01
CA ARG A 182 25.17 -12.41 0.82
C ARG A 182 25.27 -13.46 -0.28
N THR A 183 24.85 -13.08 -1.48
CA THR A 183 25.07 -13.91 -2.67
C THR A 183 26.45 -13.66 -3.25
N ASN A 184 26.95 -14.61 -4.03
CA ASN A 184 28.26 -14.54 -4.71
C ASN A 184 28.17 -14.27 -6.21
N ASP A 185 26.97 -14.17 -6.75
CA ASP A 185 26.68 -13.94 -8.17
C ASP A 185 26.86 -12.49 -8.58
N ARG A 186 26.92 -11.59 -7.62
CA ARG A 186 27.16 -10.16 -7.84
C ARG A 186 28.03 -9.55 -6.73
N PRO A 187 28.76 -8.45 -7.05
CA PRO A 187 29.65 -7.83 -6.08
C PRO A 187 28.88 -7.06 -5.01
N ALA A 188 29.48 -6.89 -3.84
CA ALA A 188 29.02 -5.90 -2.89
C ALA A 188 29.10 -4.48 -3.51
N PRO A 189 28.15 -3.60 -3.24
CA PRO A 189 27.13 -3.67 -2.18
C PRO A 189 25.77 -4.22 -2.62
N HIS A 190 25.64 -4.79 -3.83
CA HIS A 190 24.39 -5.19 -4.48
C HIS A 190 23.99 -6.66 -4.18
N ASN A 191 24.40 -7.23 -3.05
CA ASN A 191 24.36 -8.67 -2.81
C ASN A 191 23.87 -9.12 -1.43
N VAL A 192 23.18 -8.25 -0.68
CA VAL A 192 22.55 -8.62 0.61
C VAL A 192 21.10 -8.94 0.40
N PHE A 193 20.64 -10.07 0.91
CA PHE A 193 19.28 -10.53 0.83
C PHE A 193 18.73 -10.92 2.19
N THR A 194 17.42 -10.94 2.29
CA THR A 194 16.63 -11.49 3.38
C THR A 194 15.45 -12.27 2.79
N SER A 195 14.53 -12.78 3.63
CA SER A 195 13.27 -13.37 3.20
C SER A 195 12.16 -12.99 4.16
N LEU A 196 10.90 -13.11 3.73
CA LEU A 196 9.77 -12.84 4.61
C LEU A 196 9.78 -13.79 5.83
N GLU A 197 10.18 -15.04 5.66
CA GLU A 197 10.37 -16.01 6.74
C GLU A 197 11.40 -15.50 7.77
N SER A 198 12.58 -15.04 7.31
CA SER A 198 13.63 -14.49 8.18
C SER A 198 13.17 -13.23 8.90
N LEU A 199 12.40 -12.37 8.24
CA LEU A 199 11.85 -11.15 8.85
C LEU A 199 10.81 -11.49 9.92
N THR A 200 9.96 -12.49 9.67
CA THR A 200 8.98 -12.99 10.64
C THR A 200 9.66 -13.59 11.87
N GLU A 201 10.72 -14.41 11.69
CA GLU A 201 11.53 -14.89 12.82
C GLU A 201 12.18 -13.74 13.61
N GLY A 202 12.64 -12.71 12.90
CA GLY A 202 13.19 -11.49 13.51
C GLY A 202 12.16 -10.74 14.33
N LEU A 203 10.94 -10.61 13.82
CA LEU A 203 9.81 -9.99 14.50
C LEU A 203 9.45 -10.75 15.80
N GLU A 204 9.32 -12.06 15.74
CA GLU A 204 9.03 -12.90 16.90
C GLU A 204 10.07 -12.72 18.02
N LEU A 205 11.35 -12.67 17.66
CA LEU A 205 12.42 -12.38 18.61
C LEU A 205 12.30 -10.99 19.26
N ASN A 206 11.84 -9.99 18.51
CA ASN A 206 11.61 -8.64 19.04
C ASN A 206 10.36 -8.62 19.94
N ARG A 207 9.31 -9.37 19.61
CA ARG A 207 8.13 -9.56 20.48
C ARG A 207 8.53 -10.21 21.81
N GLU A 208 9.33 -11.28 21.78
CA GLU A 208 9.85 -11.94 23.00
C GLU A 208 10.68 -11.01 23.90
N LYS A 209 11.40 -10.08 23.29
CA LYS A 209 12.22 -9.07 24.02
C LYS A 209 11.38 -7.86 24.46
N GLY A 210 10.14 -7.70 24.01
CA GLY A 210 9.32 -6.53 24.28
C GLY A 210 9.80 -5.27 23.56
N THR A 211 10.45 -5.42 22.40
CA THR A 211 10.94 -4.31 21.57
C THR A 211 10.12 -4.08 20.30
N ALA A 212 9.20 -5.01 19.96
CA ALA A 212 8.22 -4.80 18.92
C ALA A 212 7.05 -3.94 19.43
N PRO A 213 6.35 -3.19 18.56
CA PRO A 213 5.14 -2.46 18.93
C PRO A 213 4.08 -3.39 19.54
N GLU A 214 3.51 -3.02 20.71
CA GLU A 214 2.47 -3.80 21.36
C GLU A 214 1.12 -3.70 20.61
N LYS A 215 0.89 -2.58 19.92
CA LYS A 215 -0.34 -2.30 19.17
C LYS A 215 -0.02 -1.53 17.91
N LEU A 216 -0.60 -1.96 16.81
CA LEU A 216 -0.52 -1.28 15.53
C LEU A 216 -1.69 -0.31 15.39
N LEU A 217 -1.42 0.93 14.98
CA LEU A 217 -2.42 2.02 14.91
C LEU A 217 -2.35 2.79 13.60
N TYR A 218 -1.90 2.16 12.54
CA TYR A 218 -1.79 2.82 11.25
C TYR A 218 -3.13 2.91 10.51
N GLU A 219 -3.24 3.91 9.63
CA GLU A 219 -4.39 4.10 8.75
C GLU A 219 -4.21 3.31 7.44
N VAL A 220 -5.33 2.95 6.82
CA VAL A 220 -5.36 2.28 5.51
C VAL A 220 -6.02 3.17 4.45
N TRP A 221 -5.83 2.84 3.17
CA TRP A 221 -6.53 3.47 2.06
C TRP A 221 -7.96 2.94 1.93
N GLU A 222 -8.79 3.69 1.23
CA GLU A 222 -10.02 3.15 0.66
C GLU A 222 -9.69 2.39 -0.62
N PHE A 223 -10.30 1.22 -0.79
CA PHE A 223 -10.11 0.37 -1.96
C PHE A 223 -11.41 0.20 -2.74
N LYS A 224 -11.26 -0.03 -4.04
CA LYS A 224 -12.33 -0.36 -4.96
C LYS A 224 -11.91 -1.50 -5.88
N LYS A 225 -12.88 -2.22 -6.45
CA LYS A 225 -12.59 -3.16 -7.53
C LYS A 225 -12.12 -2.42 -8.77
N GLY A 226 -11.11 -2.95 -9.42
CA GLY A 226 -10.66 -2.48 -10.71
C GLY A 226 -11.77 -2.61 -11.77
N ASP A 227 -11.84 -1.66 -12.69
CA ASP A 227 -12.82 -1.59 -13.79
C ASP A 227 -12.09 -1.18 -15.08
N ALA A 228 -11.42 -2.14 -15.72
CA ALA A 228 -10.71 -1.92 -16.99
C ALA A 228 -11.66 -1.40 -18.06
N ARG A 229 -11.26 -0.32 -18.73
CA ARG A 229 -12.08 0.30 -19.78
C ARG A 229 -11.49 0.09 -21.17
N GLU A 230 -12.37 0.13 -22.18
CA GLU A 230 -11.97 0.06 -23.61
C GLU A 230 -11.18 1.31 -24.05
N ASN A 231 -11.40 2.47 -23.44
CA ASN A 231 -10.70 3.71 -23.76
C ASN A 231 -9.52 3.92 -22.78
N ILE A 232 -8.32 3.58 -23.24
CA ILE A 232 -7.08 3.78 -22.50
C ILE A 232 -6.61 5.23 -22.67
N GLU A 233 -6.48 5.98 -21.56
CA GLU A 233 -6.04 7.39 -21.53
C GLU A 233 -4.53 7.49 -21.21
N ALA A 234 -3.99 6.52 -20.46
CA ALA A 234 -2.59 6.45 -20.06
C ALA A 234 -2.04 5.03 -20.27
N GLY A 235 -1.76 4.71 -21.52
CA GLY A 235 -1.19 3.40 -21.91
C GLY A 235 0.27 3.25 -21.53
N THR A 236 1.02 4.36 -21.47
CA THR A 236 2.44 4.36 -21.12
C THR A 236 2.78 5.53 -20.22
N ILE A 237 3.42 5.22 -19.08
CA ILE A 237 3.91 6.21 -18.10
C ILE A 237 5.42 6.05 -18.03
N THR A 238 6.16 7.14 -18.23
CA THR A 238 7.63 7.11 -18.16
C THR A 238 8.11 8.08 -17.08
N ILE A 239 8.99 7.59 -16.21
CA ILE A 239 9.66 8.35 -15.17
C ILE A 239 11.15 8.42 -15.49
N ASN A 240 11.71 9.63 -15.55
CA ASN A 240 13.11 9.89 -15.92
C ASN A 240 13.90 10.35 -14.68
N TYR A 241 14.40 9.45 -13.88
CA TYR A 241 15.25 9.81 -12.72
C TYR A 241 16.62 10.33 -13.14
N SER A 242 17.32 9.63 -14.04
CA SER A 242 18.65 10.00 -14.51
C SER A 242 18.93 9.38 -15.90
N PRO A 243 18.35 9.96 -16.99
CA PRO A 243 18.54 9.42 -18.32
C PRO A 243 20.02 9.40 -18.74
N PRO A 244 20.45 8.39 -19.54
CA PRO A 244 19.63 7.29 -20.08
C PRO A 244 19.49 6.08 -19.14
N ALA A 245 20.25 5.99 -18.05
CA ALA A 245 20.39 4.78 -17.24
C ALA A 245 19.20 4.73 -16.32
N TYR A 246 18.57 5.35 -15.70
CA TYR A 246 17.48 5.13 -14.73
C TYR A 246 16.18 5.70 -15.27
N LYS A 247 15.70 5.05 -16.33
CA LYS A 247 14.41 5.32 -16.95
C LYS A 247 13.45 4.18 -16.61
N ILE A 248 12.42 4.49 -15.82
CA ILE A 248 11.35 3.59 -15.49
C ILE A 248 10.19 3.83 -16.46
N ARG A 249 9.59 2.78 -16.95
CA ARG A 249 8.40 2.86 -17.77
C ARG A 249 7.37 1.85 -17.30
N TRP A 250 6.12 2.28 -17.26
CA TRP A 250 4.96 1.45 -16.98
C TRP A 250 4.11 1.36 -18.23
N GLU A 251 3.68 0.16 -18.60
CA GLU A 251 2.77 -0.08 -19.72
C GLU A 251 1.51 -0.76 -19.19
N PHE A 252 0.35 -0.21 -19.56
CA PHE A 252 -0.93 -0.76 -19.14
C PHE A 252 -1.27 -2.00 -19.95
N ASP A 253 -1.53 -3.11 -19.26
CA ASP A 253 -2.08 -4.34 -19.81
C ASP A 253 -3.59 -4.39 -19.54
N SER A 254 -4.39 -4.18 -20.59
CA SER A 254 -5.85 -4.14 -20.49
C SER A 254 -6.50 -5.53 -20.26
N GLU A 255 -5.79 -6.62 -20.53
CA GLU A 255 -6.29 -7.98 -20.26
C GLU A 255 -6.16 -8.32 -18.77
N ARG A 256 -5.10 -7.81 -18.12
CA ARG A 256 -4.85 -7.99 -16.69
C ARG A 256 -5.47 -6.87 -15.84
N ASN A 257 -5.72 -5.71 -16.42
CA ASN A 257 -6.03 -4.45 -15.75
C ASN A 257 -4.91 -3.97 -14.82
N GLU A 258 -3.66 -4.21 -15.18
CA GLU A 258 -2.46 -3.92 -14.41
C GLU A 258 -1.46 -3.13 -15.23
N TYR A 259 -0.46 -2.53 -14.58
CA TYR A 259 0.68 -1.86 -15.20
C TYR A 259 1.93 -2.71 -15.05
N GLN A 260 2.58 -3.06 -16.19
CA GLN A 260 3.85 -3.76 -16.24
C GLN A 260 5.01 -2.77 -16.08
N ARG A 261 5.96 -3.06 -15.20
CA ARG A 261 7.19 -2.28 -15.02
C ARG A 261 8.27 -2.65 -16.03
N PHE A 262 8.93 -1.62 -16.58
CA PHE A 262 10.12 -1.73 -17.44
C PHE A 262 11.25 -0.91 -16.83
N PHE A 263 12.43 -1.50 -16.80
CA PHE A 263 13.66 -0.86 -16.36
C PHE A 263 14.69 -0.84 -17.51
N ASN A 264 15.26 0.33 -17.81
CA ASN A 264 16.25 0.51 -18.90
C ASN A 264 15.84 -0.11 -20.24
N GLY A 265 14.55 -0.07 -20.57
CA GLY A 265 13.99 -0.48 -21.84
C GLY A 265 13.63 -1.97 -21.96
N GLY A 266 13.97 -2.81 -20.97
CA GLY A 266 13.50 -4.20 -20.84
C GLY A 266 12.35 -4.33 -19.85
N ALA A 267 11.52 -5.38 -19.95
CA ALA A 267 10.61 -5.75 -18.89
C ALA A 267 11.40 -5.99 -17.61
N ASP A 268 10.93 -5.41 -16.51
CA ASP A 268 11.55 -5.64 -15.21
C ASP A 268 11.12 -7.01 -14.70
N THR A 269 12.11 -7.86 -14.45
CA THR A 269 11.89 -9.23 -14.05
C THR A 269 12.69 -9.54 -12.81
N THR A 270 12.11 -10.37 -11.95
CA THR A 270 12.82 -10.92 -10.79
C THR A 270 13.86 -11.94 -11.23
N ARG A 271 14.67 -12.39 -10.26
CA ARG A 271 15.65 -13.46 -10.49
C ARG A 271 15.00 -14.81 -10.87
N GLU A 272 13.80 -15.04 -10.38
CA GLU A 272 12.97 -16.20 -10.67
C GLU A 272 12.37 -16.14 -12.09
N GLY A 273 12.35 -14.95 -12.68
CA GLY A 273 11.82 -14.68 -14.02
C GLY A 273 10.40 -14.14 -14.00
N ASP A 274 9.86 -13.81 -12.83
CA ASP A 274 8.54 -13.19 -12.70
C ASP A 274 8.61 -11.72 -13.12
N GLU A 275 7.66 -11.28 -13.92
CA GLU A 275 7.53 -9.89 -14.34
C GLU A 275 6.85 -9.06 -13.26
N VAL A 276 7.20 -7.78 -13.13
CA VAL A 276 6.63 -6.86 -12.14
C VAL A 276 5.39 -6.19 -12.70
N PHE A 277 4.25 -6.48 -12.11
CA PHE A 277 2.96 -5.87 -12.41
C PHE A 277 2.37 -5.23 -11.15
N VAL A 278 1.58 -4.18 -11.31
CA VAL A 278 0.84 -3.53 -10.22
C VAL A 278 -0.52 -3.01 -10.69
N ASP A 279 -1.49 -2.96 -9.79
CA ASP A 279 -2.84 -2.47 -10.05
C ASP A 279 -2.92 -0.95 -10.14
N ASN A 280 -2.03 -0.26 -9.40
CA ASN A 280 -2.00 1.18 -9.31
C ASN A 280 -0.57 1.71 -9.45
N VAL A 281 -0.39 2.74 -10.24
CA VAL A 281 0.83 3.56 -10.26
C VAL A 281 0.47 4.96 -9.82
N ALA A 282 1.16 5.50 -8.82
CA ALA A 282 1.01 6.89 -8.41
C ALA A 282 2.32 7.65 -8.61
N VAL A 283 2.22 8.93 -8.96
CA VAL A 283 3.37 9.83 -9.07
C VAL A 283 3.18 10.98 -8.11
N VAL A 284 4.17 11.20 -7.25
CA VAL A 284 4.24 12.27 -6.25
C VAL A 284 5.29 13.28 -6.71
N VAL A 285 4.89 14.51 -6.99
CA VAL A 285 5.82 15.61 -7.25
C VAL A 285 6.08 16.35 -5.96
N THR A 286 7.36 16.45 -5.57
CA THR A 286 7.75 17.09 -4.32
C THR A 286 9.16 17.66 -4.38
N ASP A 287 9.52 18.49 -3.40
CA ASP A 287 10.84 19.10 -3.32
C ASP A 287 11.92 18.03 -3.05
N VAL A 288 12.93 17.99 -3.90
CA VAL A 288 14.10 17.13 -3.79
C VAL A 288 15.36 17.99 -3.89
N GLU A 289 16.13 18.06 -2.82
CA GLU A 289 17.32 18.91 -2.73
C GLU A 289 18.59 18.08 -2.55
N VAL A 290 19.68 18.47 -3.21
CA VAL A 290 21.03 17.96 -2.90
C VAL A 290 21.54 18.73 -1.69
N ILE A 291 21.84 18.05 -0.58
CA ILE A 291 22.19 18.70 0.68
C ILE A 291 23.69 18.76 0.97
N ASP A 292 24.53 18.03 0.22
CA ASP A 292 25.97 17.99 0.46
C ASP A 292 26.80 17.59 -0.78
N GLY A 293 28.12 17.59 -0.60
CA GLY A 293 29.08 17.22 -1.65
C GLY A 293 29.12 15.73 -2.00
N GLU A 294 28.49 14.87 -1.22
CA GLU A 294 28.30 13.43 -1.52
C GLU A 294 27.05 13.17 -2.36
N GLY A 295 26.26 14.24 -2.60
CA GLY A 295 25.05 14.18 -3.38
C GLY A 295 23.84 13.59 -2.64
N ARG A 296 23.88 13.55 -1.31
CA ARG A 296 22.76 13.11 -0.50
C ARG A 296 21.55 14.00 -0.72
N ARG A 297 20.37 13.40 -0.65
CA ARG A 297 19.10 14.07 -0.93
C ARG A 297 18.32 14.34 0.34
N LYS A 298 17.61 15.47 0.33
CA LYS A 298 16.50 15.75 1.22
C LYS A 298 15.24 15.76 0.35
N VAL A 299 14.26 14.94 0.72
CA VAL A 299 12.97 14.83 0.04
C VAL A 299 11.89 15.29 1.01
N ARG A 300 11.01 16.18 0.56
CA ARG A 300 9.87 16.62 1.36
C ARG A 300 8.77 15.55 1.31
N THR A 301 8.55 14.90 2.43
CA THR A 301 7.58 13.79 2.58
C THR A 301 6.25 14.21 3.18
N THR A 302 6.19 15.40 3.80
CA THR A 302 4.99 15.92 4.45
C THR A 302 4.48 17.19 3.79
N GLY A 303 3.19 17.50 3.95
CA GLY A 303 2.51 18.61 3.31
C GLY A 303 1.59 18.14 2.19
N GLU A 304 1.57 18.88 1.10
CA GLU A 304 0.78 18.57 -0.10
C GLU A 304 1.53 18.98 -1.36
N GLY A 305 1.15 18.40 -2.51
CA GLY A 305 1.73 18.72 -3.81
C GLY A 305 0.97 18.09 -4.96
N GLU A 306 1.42 18.29 -6.20
CA GLU A 306 0.81 17.66 -7.36
C GLU A 306 1.02 16.15 -7.34
N ALA A 307 0.00 15.41 -7.80
CA ALA A 307 0.07 13.97 -7.96
C ALA A 307 -0.72 13.49 -9.17
N TRP A 308 -0.36 12.31 -9.64
CA TRP A 308 -1.13 11.54 -10.60
C TRP A 308 -1.35 10.14 -10.04
N VAL A 309 -2.54 9.61 -10.26
CA VAL A 309 -2.86 8.20 -10.00
C VAL A 309 -3.29 7.56 -11.31
N PHE A 310 -2.65 6.46 -11.66
CA PHE A 310 -2.93 5.67 -12.84
C PHE A 310 -3.51 4.33 -12.40
N GLN A 311 -4.72 4.06 -12.83
CA GLN A 311 -5.47 2.83 -12.56
C GLN A 311 -6.53 2.64 -13.64
N ASP A 312 -6.89 1.40 -13.97
CA ASP A 312 -7.90 1.08 -14.98
C ASP A 312 -7.58 1.69 -16.37
N GLY A 313 -6.32 1.88 -16.71
CA GLY A 313 -5.88 2.54 -17.95
C GLY A 313 -6.16 4.05 -18.00
N ARG A 314 -6.41 4.69 -16.85
CA ARG A 314 -6.74 6.12 -16.74
C ARG A 314 -5.67 6.92 -16.03
N GLU A 315 -5.64 8.20 -16.38
CA GLU A 315 -4.92 9.23 -15.65
C GLU A 315 -5.89 10.01 -14.76
N ILE A 316 -5.59 10.07 -13.46
CA ILE A 316 -6.30 10.92 -12.51
C ILE A 316 -5.29 11.93 -11.97
N LYS A 317 -5.33 13.16 -12.49
CA LYS A 317 -4.51 14.25 -11.97
C LYS A 317 -5.14 14.85 -10.73
N GLY A 318 -4.34 15.05 -9.68
CA GLY A 318 -4.82 15.55 -8.41
C GLY A 318 -3.70 16.04 -7.49
N THR A 319 -3.86 15.80 -6.19
CA THR A 319 -2.91 16.22 -5.16
C THR A 319 -2.62 15.09 -4.19
N TRP A 320 -1.36 14.99 -3.75
CA TRP A 320 -1.03 14.18 -2.59
C TRP A 320 -1.07 15.01 -1.31
N LYS A 321 -1.40 14.36 -0.17
CA LYS A 321 -1.35 14.95 1.16
C LYS A 321 -0.82 13.96 2.18
N LYS A 322 0.09 14.44 3.05
CA LYS A 322 0.61 13.70 4.20
C LYS A 322 0.92 14.71 5.30
N GLN A 323 0.22 14.65 6.43
CA GLN A 323 0.31 15.70 7.45
C GLN A 323 1.47 15.50 8.43
N SER A 324 1.87 14.25 8.68
CA SER A 324 2.96 13.89 9.58
C SER A 324 3.62 12.58 9.17
N ARG A 325 4.71 12.18 9.83
CA ARG A 325 5.40 10.91 9.60
C ARG A 325 4.45 9.71 9.71
N SER A 326 3.65 9.66 10.76
CA SER A 326 2.77 8.52 11.07
C SER A 326 1.45 8.53 10.32
N GLN A 327 1.11 9.63 9.63
CA GLN A 327 -0.14 9.67 8.86
C GLN A 327 0.07 9.16 7.44
N ARG A 328 -0.95 8.47 6.94
CA ARG A 328 -0.96 7.85 5.62
C ARG A 328 -0.85 8.92 4.52
N LEU A 329 0.03 8.71 3.55
CA LEU A 329 0.05 9.43 2.28
C LEU A 329 -1.26 9.13 1.54
N ARG A 330 -2.01 10.17 1.15
CA ARG A 330 -3.31 10.06 0.48
C ARG A 330 -3.34 10.88 -0.80
N PHE A 331 -4.15 10.44 -1.75
CA PHE A 331 -4.34 11.09 -3.05
C PHE A 331 -5.75 11.62 -3.19
N TYR A 332 -5.89 12.82 -3.75
CA TYR A 332 -7.17 13.51 -3.91
C TYR A 332 -7.31 13.97 -5.37
N ASP A 333 -8.49 13.83 -5.93
CA ASP A 333 -8.81 14.32 -7.27
C ASP A 333 -8.93 15.85 -7.34
N ALA A 334 -9.25 16.38 -8.52
CA ALA A 334 -9.40 17.82 -8.74
C ALA A 334 -10.57 18.46 -7.97
N ASP A 335 -11.56 17.66 -7.58
CA ASP A 335 -12.72 18.09 -6.78
C ASP A 335 -12.46 17.96 -5.27
N GLY A 336 -11.32 17.41 -4.88
CA GLY A 336 -10.88 17.25 -3.50
C GLY A 336 -11.41 15.99 -2.81
N PHE A 337 -11.95 15.02 -3.55
CA PHE A 337 -12.31 13.71 -3.02
C PHE A 337 -11.08 12.78 -2.99
N GLU A 338 -10.96 11.97 -1.95
CA GLU A 338 -9.93 10.94 -1.88
C GLU A 338 -10.12 9.94 -3.02
N ILE A 339 -9.03 9.60 -3.71
CA ILE A 339 -9.01 8.63 -4.80
C ILE A 339 -8.88 7.23 -4.17
N PRO A 340 -9.92 6.37 -4.26
CA PRO A 340 -9.79 4.98 -3.81
C PRO A 340 -8.85 4.22 -4.75
N MET A 341 -7.94 3.41 -4.19
CA MET A 341 -7.04 2.57 -4.97
C MET A 341 -7.77 1.33 -5.49
N ASN A 342 -7.34 0.79 -6.62
CA ASN A 342 -7.74 -0.57 -6.99
C ASN A 342 -7.24 -1.56 -5.94
N GLU A 343 -8.03 -2.61 -5.67
CA GLU A 343 -7.58 -3.78 -4.90
C GLU A 343 -6.27 -4.31 -5.51
N GLY A 344 -5.30 -4.69 -4.66
CA GLY A 344 -4.01 -5.25 -5.06
C GLY A 344 -2.83 -4.34 -4.75
N GLN A 345 -1.86 -4.30 -5.65
CA GLN A 345 -0.55 -3.68 -5.46
C GLN A 345 -0.51 -2.22 -5.93
N THR A 346 0.25 -1.39 -5.21
CA THR A 346 0.47 0.02 -5.59
C THR A 346 1.96 0.34 -5.65
N TRP A 347 2.38 1.06 -6.71
CA TRP A 347 3.73 1.61 -6.81
C TRP A 347 3.70 3.13 -6.87
N ILE A 348 4.44 3.77 -5.97
CA ILE A 348 4.55 5.23 -5.90
C ILE A 348 5.91 5.66 -6.44
N GLN A 349 5.91 6.51 -7.44
CA GLN A 349 7.08 7.18 -8.01
C GLN A 349 7.22 8.59 -7.43
N VAL A 350 8.34 8.91 -6.81
CA VAL A 350 8.60 10.24 -6.24
C VAL A 350 9.57 11.00 -7.13
N VAL A 351 9.15 12.15 -7.66
CA VAL A 351 9.93 12.98 -8.57
C VAL A 351 10.03 14.43 -8.10
N GLU A 352 11.08 15.12 -8.54
CA GLU A 352 11.30 16.54 -8.22
C GLU A 352 10.43 17.45 -9.08
N ASP A 353 10.25 17.12 -10.35
CA ASP A 353 9.56 17.94 -11.33
C ASP A 353 8.59 17.09 -12.16
N ASN A 354 7.46 17.64 -12.54
CA ASN A 354 6.54 17.01 -13.47
C ASN A 354 7.12 16.83 -14.89
N GLY A 355 8.21 17.51 -15.23
CA GLY A 355 8.98 17.29 -16.45
C GLY A 355 9.68 15.93 -16.52
N ASP A 356 9.87 15.27 -15.38
CA ASP A 356 10.37 13.90 -15.29
C ASP A 356 9.30 12.85 -15.62
N LEU A 357 8.03 13.26 -15.70
CA LEU A 357 6.89 12.42 -16.03
C LEU A 357 6.47 12.65 -17.49
N LEU A 358 6.38 11.56 -18.25
CA LEU A 358 5.82 11.53 -19.60
C LEU A 358 4.66 10.53 -19.66
N ILE A 359 3.49 10.97 -20.12
CA ILE A 359 2.27 10.15 -20.28
C ILE A 359 1.94 10.06 -21.77
N GLN A 360 1.66 8.83 -22.27
CA GLN A 360 1.34 8.55 -23.67
C GLN A 360 0.20 7.52 -23.80
#